data_647a1b3a17e3f325988ce3613d399818
#
_entry.id   647a1b3a17e3f325988ce3613d399818
#
_cell.length_a   1.000
_cell.length_b   1.000
_cell.length_c   1.000
_cell.angle_alpha   90.00
_cell.angle_beta   90.00
_cell.angle_gamma   90.00
#
_symmetry.space_group_name_H-M   'P 1'
#
loop_
_entity.id
_entity.type
_entity.pdbx_description
1 polymer ?
#
loop_
_entity_poly.entity_id
_entity_poly.type
_entity_poly.pdbx_seq_one_letter_code
_entity_poly.pdbx_strand_id
1 'polypeptide(L)'
;MNSEKRELLVRGAFLPAMPLALDENRDFDEASQRRLIRYYLAAGVDGVAVGVHTTQFEIRLPEINLFETVLRVCIDEIHKYETKTGRAVLTVAGICGPIEQAVREAALAKELGYDAGLLSPGGLSNRDEAYLIERTRAVADIIDVVGFYLQTAVGGRIFTYDYWKQLCEIPGVAAIKCAAFDRYLTLDVARAIAATGGRVALYTGNDDAIIADLLTEYKCIIDGEEKSVRCVGGLLGHWCVWTHTAVQYFRAIRDRKPGAPIDAAYLTLAAQVTDANSAFFDTRNNFAGCIAGVHEVLRRQGLFAGIWCLNPEETLSAGQNEEIDRVYAMYPDLNDDAFVKEFLAGEEA
;
A
#
# COMPACT_ATOMS: atom_id res chain seq x y z
N MET A 1 -9.01 -7.84 -14.18
CA MET A 1 -8.71 -8.83 -13.09
C MET A 1 -9.52 -10.10 -13.30
N ASN A 2 -8.94 -11.29 -13.07
CA ASN A 2 -9.68 -12.56 -13.13
C ASN A 2 -10.54 -12.78 -11.86
N SER A 3 -11.41 -13.82 -11.86
CA SER A 3 -12.36 -14.08 -10.76
C SER A 3 -11.65 -14.44 -9.44
N GLU A 4 -10.59 -15.23 -9.47
CA GLU A 4 -9.82 -15.64 -8.29
C GLU A 4 -9.16 -14.45 -7.59
N LYS A 5 -8.48 -13.58 -8.35
CA LYS A 5 -7.86 -12.38 -7.81
C LYS A 5 -8.89 -11.34 -7.33
N ARG A 6 -10.07 -11.28 -7.98
CA ARG A 6 -11.18 -10.45 -7.50
C ARG A 6 -11.73 -10.96 -6.17
N GLU A 7 -11.87 -12.26 -6.02
CA GLU A 7 -12.28 -12.86 -4.75
C GLU A 7 -11.27 -12.57 -3.65
N LEU A 8 -9.95 -12.68 -3.96
CA LEU A 8 -8.87 -12.32 -3.04
C LEU A 8 -8.97 -10.85 -2.60
N LEU A 9 -9.19 -9.92 -3.55
CA LEU A 9 -9.37 -8.50 -3.26
C LEU A 9 -10.57 -8.25 -2.34
N VAL A 10 -11.71 -8.88 -2.60
CA VAL A 10 -12.95 -8.68 -1.81
C VAL A 10 -12.85 -9.34 -0.43
N ARG A 11 -12.22 -10.51 -0.33
CA ARG A 11 -11.98 -11.19 0.95
C ARG A 11 -11.02 -10.42 1.85
N GLY A 12 -10.14 -9.63 1.25
CA GLY A 12 -9.11 -8.84 1.92
C GLY A 12 -7.71 -9.39 1.69
N ALA A 13 -6.86 -8.52 1.14
CA ALA A 13 -5.49 -8.82 0.79
C ALA A 13 -4.51 -7.95 1.59
N PHE A 14 -3.34 -8.54 1.87
CA PHE A 14 -2.18 -7.89 2.43
C PHE A 14 -1.29 -7.42 1.28
N LEU A 15 -1.22 -6.10 1.06
CA LEU A 15 -0.50 -5.48 -0.07
C LEU A 15 0.59 -4.52 0.45
N PRO A 16 1.87 -4.92 0.51
CA PRO A 16 2.95 -3.98 0.76
C PRO A 16 3.08 -2.99 -0.40
N ALA A 17 3.36 -1.74 -0.07
CA ALA A 17 3.71 -0.70 -1.03
C ALA A 17 5.22 -0.81 -1.36
N MET A 18 5.57 -1.31 -2.53
CA MET A 18 6.94 -1.69 -2.91
C MET A 18 7.95 -0.53 -2.83
N PRO A 19 9.00 -0.61 -2.00
CA PRO A 19 10.14 0.30 -2.06
C PRO A 19 10.99 0.07 -3.31
N LEU A 20 11.71 1.11 -3.73
CA LEU A 20 12.63 1.07 -4.85
C LEU A 20 14.05 0.77 -4.37
N ALA A 21 14.65 -0.31 -4.86
CA ALA A 21 16.04 -0.63 -4.58
C ALA A 21 16.97 0.17 -5.50
N LEU A 22 17.92 0.88 -4.90
CA LEU A 22 18.95 1.65 -5.61
C LEU A 22 20.34 1.27 -5.09
N ASP A 23 21.36 1.45 -5.92
CA ASP A 23 22.75 1.36 -5.53
C ASP A 23 23.31 2.70 -5.00
N GLU A 24 24.58 2.76 -4.68
CA GLU A 24 25.28 3.94 -4.17
C GLU A 24 25.33 5.12 -5.16
N ASN A 25 25.16 4.85 -6.46
CA ASN A 25 25.07 5.85 -7.51
C ASN A 25 23.64 6.30 -7.76
N ARG A 26 22.67 5.76 -7.02
CA ARG A 26 21.22 5.89 -7.22
C ARG A 26 20.72 5.29 -8.53
N ASP A 27 21.48 4.36 -9.09
CA ASP A 27 21.02 3.54 -10.21
C ASP A 27 20.13 2.40 -9.70
N PHE A 28 19.23 1.92 -10.55
CA PHE A 28 18.28 0.85 -10.19
C PHE A 28 19.01 -0.47 -9.91
N ASP A 29 18.92 -0.95 -8.67
CA ASP A 29 19.43 -2.27 -8.26
C ASP A 29 18.38 -3.34 -8.50
N GLU A 30 18.36 -3.88 -9.73
CA GLU A 30 17.44 -4.93 -10.13
C GLU A 30 17.57 -6.20 -9.26
N ALA A 31 18.78 -6.56 -8.86
CA ALA A 31 19.04 -7.77 -8.08
C ALA A 31 18.39 -7.68 -6.69
N SER A 32 18.59 -6.57 -5.99
CA SER A 32 17.94 -6.30 -4.70
C SER A 32 16.44 -6.13 -4.85
N GLN A 33 15.96 -5.50 -5.94
CA GLN A 33 14.53 -5.39 -6.21
C GLN A 33 13.85 -6.75 -6.35
N ARG A 34 14.43 -7.66 -7.14
CA ARG A 34 13.93 -9.04 -7.30
C ARG A 34 13.97 -9.81 -6.00
N ARG A 35 15.06 -9.67 -5.21
CA ARG A 35 15.19 -10.29 -3.88
C ARG A 35 14.12 -9.81 -2.93
N LEU A 36 13.81 -8.51 -2.92
CA LEU A 36 12.75 -7.94 -2.08
C LEU A 36 11.38 -8.54 -2.42
N ILE A 37 11.07 -8.71 -3.72
CA ILE A 37 9.82 -9.36 -4.14
C ILE A 37 9.75 -10.79 -3.64
N ARG A 38 10.83 -11.57 -3.80
CA ARG A 38 10.88 -12.96 -3.31
C ARG A 38 10.71 -13.04 -1.80
N TYR A 39 11.31 -12.08 -1.06
CA TYR A 39 11.08 -11.98 0.39
C TYR A 39 9.61 -11.75 0.72
N TYR A 40 8.93 -10.81 0.06
CA TYR A 40 7.51 -10.59 0.30
C TYR A 40 6.66 -11.83 -0.01
N LEU A 41 6.93 -12.50 -1.11
CA LEU A 41 6.23 -13.72 -1.49
C LEU A 41 6.49 -14.86 -0.47
N ALA A 42 7.71 -15.00 0.01
CA ALA A 42 8.08 -15.96 1.06
C ALA A 42 7.43 -15.60 2.41
N ALA A 43 7.35 -14.31 2.76
CA ALA A 43 6.64 -13.83 3.95
C ALA A 43 5.12 -14.09 3.89
N GLY A 44 4.59 -14.38 2.70
CA GLY A 44 3.22 -14.81 2.51
C GLY A 44 2.23 -13.70 2.18
N VAL A 45 2.67 -12.58 1.63
CA VAL A 45 1.77 -11.50 1.19
C VAL A 45 0.73 -12.00 0.18
N ASP A 46 -0.43 -11.35 0.12
CA ASP A 46 -1.50 -11.72 -0.82
C ASP A 46 -1.33 -11.00 -2.18
N GLY A 47 -0.51 -9.96 -2.22
CA GLY A 47 -0.19 -9.22 -3.45
C GLY A 47 0.84 -8.13 -3.19
N VAL A 48 1.12 -7.31 -4.20
CA VAL A 48 2.12 -6.23 -4.13
C VAL A 48 1.62 -5.01 -4.91
N ALA A 49 1.87 -3.80 -4.39
CA ALA A 49 1.64 -2.54 -5.10
C ALA A 49 2.96 -1.90 -5.52
N VAL A 50 3.15 -1.64 -6.82
CA VAL A 50 4.39 -1.16 -7.44
C VAL A 50 4.16 0.18 -8.14
N GLY A 51 5.16 1.06 -8.17
CA GLY A 51 5.03 2.39 -8.79
C GLY A 51 4.21 3.38 -7.94
N VAL A 52 4.13 3.11 -6.64
CA VAL A 52 3.43 3.90 -5.62
C VAL A 52 4.40 4.83 -4.88
N HIS A 53 3.97 5.51 -3.82
CA HIS A 53 4.80 6.49 -3.09
C HIS A 53 6.17 5.93 -2.68
N THR A 54 6.23 4.76 -2.06
CA THR A 54 7.50 4.11 -1.63
C THR A 54 8.38 3.67 -2.79
N THR A 55 7.80 3.49 -4.00
CA THR A 55 8.57 3.23 -5.23
C THR A 55 9.15 4.52 -5.81
N GLN A 56 8.86 5.67 -5.21
CA GLN A 56 9.25 7.03 -5.59
C GLN A 56 8.64 7.47 -6.92
N PHE A 57 7.88 8.56 -6.90
CA PHE A 57 7.17 9.04 -8.10
C PHE A 57 8.13 9.51 -9.19
N GLU A 58 9.35 9.86 -8.82
CA GLU A 58 10.47 10.31 -9.66
C GLU A 58 10.86 9.28 -10.72
N ILE A 59 10.55 7.99 -10.54
CA ILE A 59 10.75 6.94 -11.59
C ILE A 59 10.10 7.32 -12.91
N ARG A 60 9.15 8.29 -12.92
CA ARG A 60 8.41 8.77 -14.09
C ARG A 60 9.07 9.97 -14.77
N LEU A 61 10.03 10.61 -14.13
CA LEU A 61 10.74 11.74 -14.72
C LEU A 61 11.47 11.29 -15.98
N PRO A 62 11.45 12.09 -17.08
CA PRO A 62 12.06 11.70 -18.34
C PRO A 62 13.56 11.37 -18.23
N GLU A 63 14.27 12.07 -17.34
CA GLU A 63 15.69 11.86 -17.07
C GLU A 63 15.99 10.57 -16.30
N ILE A 64 15.00 10.05 -15.55
CA ILE A 64 15.12 8.81 -14.77
C ILE A 64 14.54 7.64 -15.56
N ASN A 65 13.33 7.78 -16.09
CA ASN A 65 12.64 6.85 -17.00
C ASN A 65 12.67 5.37 -16.54
N LEU A 66 12.39 5.13 -15.25
CA LEU A 66 12.42 3.78 -14.67
C LEU A 66 11.03 3.14 -14.51
N PHE A 67 9.94 3.87 -14.76
CA PHE A 67 8.59 3.39 -14.45
C PHE A 67 8.28 2.03 -15.08
N GLU A 68 8.44 1.90 -16.41
CA GLU A 68 8.20 0.64 -17.11
C GLU A 68 9.15 -0.47 -16.64
N THR A 69 10.45 -0.17 -16.50
CA THR A 69 11.47 -1.13 -16.07
C THR A 69 11.13 -1.73 -14.71
N VAL A 70 10.79 -0.91 -13.73
CA VAL A 70 10.45 -1.37 -12.38
C VAL A 70 9.18 -2.23 -12.39
N LEU A 71 8.15 -1.83 -13.15
CA LEU A 71 6.94 -2.63 -13.28
C LEU A 71 7.24 -4.00 -13.92
N ARG A 72 8.05 -4.05 -15.00
CA ARG A 72 8.43 -5.30 -15.67
C ARG A 72 9.19 -6.24 -14.76
N VAL A 73 10.20 -5.73 -14.05
CA VAL A 73 11.00 -6.54 -13.13
C VAL A 73 10.14 -7.15 -12.04
N CYS A 74 9.22 -6.35 -11.48
CA CYS A 74 8.35 -6.81 -10.41
C CYS A 74 7.35 -7.87 -10.88
N ILE A 75 6.67 -7.62 -12.00
CA ILE A 75 5.66 -8.56 -12.50
C ILE A 75 6.28 -9.87 -13.00
N ASP A 76 7.48 -9.81 -13.61
CA ASP A 76 8.22 -10.99 -14.06
C ASP A 76 8.54 -11.94 -12.88
N GLU A 77 9.01 -11.39 -11.76
CA GLU A 77 9.33 -12.20 -10.58
C GLU A 77 8.06 -12.80 -9.93
N ILE A 78 6.96 -12.04 -9.92
CA ILE A 78 5.67 -12.52 -9.42
C ILE A 78 5.14 -13.66 -10.31
N HIS A 79 5.18 -13.53 -11.63
CA HIS A 79 4.72 -14.58 -12.56
C HIS A 79 5.56 -15.86 -12.45
N LYS A 80 6.88 -15.76 -12.20
CA LYS A 80 7.72 -16.93 -11.90
C LYS A 80 7.23 -17.64 -10.65
N TYR A 81 6.90 -16.90 -9.61
CA TYR A 81 6.38 -17.45 -8.35
C TYR A 81 5.00 -18.11 -8.58
N GLU A 82 4.06 -17.43 -9.24
CA GLU A 82 2.74 -17.98 -9.57
C GLU A 82 2.86 -19.28 -10.37
N THR A 83 3.74 -19.31 -11.38
CA THR A 83 3.99 -20.49 -12.19
C THR A 83 4.56 -21.65 -11.38
N LYS A 84 5.48 -21.35 -10.47
CA LYS A 84 6.14 -22.37 -9.61
C LYS A 84 5.22 -22.95 -8.55
N THR A 85 4.34 -22.12 -7.98
CA THR A 85 3.57 -22.47 -6.77
C THR A 85 2.09 -22.72 -7.02
N GLY A 86 1.55 -22.24 -8.14
CA GLY A 86 0.12 -22.20 -8.42
C GLY A 86 -0.67 -21.20 -7.55
N ARG A 87 0.01 -20.40 -6.70
CA ARG A 87 -0.63 -19.43 -5.82
C ARG A 87 -0.82 -18.10 -6.54
N ALA A 88 -2.05 -17.61 -6.62
CA ALA A 88 -2.35 -16.31 -7.18
C ALA A 88 -1.81 -15.17 -6.29
N VAL A 89 -1.24 -14.15 -6.94
CA VAL A 89 -0.69 -12.94 -6.30
C VAL A 89 -1.35 -11.71 -6.93
N LEU A 90 -2.04 -10.91 -6.13
CA LEU A 90 -2.70 -9.69 -6.59
C LEU A 90 -1.66 -8.60 -6.91
N THR A 91 -1.72 -8.03 -8.11
CA THR A 91 -0.75 -7.04 -8.57
C THR A 91 -1.42 -5.69 -8.82
N VAL A 92 -0.91 -4.65 -8.17
CA VAL A 92 -1.44 -3.29 -8.26
C VAL A 92 -0.35 -2.36 -8.78
N ALA A 93 -0.59 -1.67 -9.90
CA ALA A 93 0.32 -0.64 -10.40
C ALA A 93 -0.12 0.74 -9.94
N GLY A 94 0.79 1.58 -9.46
CA GLY A 94 0.50 3.00 -9.22
C GLY A 94 0.25 3.72 -10.54
N ILE A 95 -0.78 4.57 -10.58
CA ILE A 95 -1.16 5.38 -11.74
C ILE A 95 -1.27 6.84 -11.29
N CYS A 96 -0.58 7.75 -11.98
CA CYS A 96 -0.44 9.15 -11.60
C CYS A 96 -0.78 10.11 -12.75
N GLY A 97 -0.71 11.40 -12.45
CA GLY A 97 -0.78 12.49 -13.43
C GLY A 97 -2.18 12.77 -13.98
N PRO A 98 -2.29 13.69 -14.94
CA PRO A 98 -3.54 14.05 -15.63
C PRO A 98 -4.08 12.88 -16.47
N ILE A 99 -5.28 13.04 -17.07
CA ILE A 99 -6.00 11.97 -17.78
C ILE A 99 -5.10 11.27 -18.81
N GLU A 100 -4.41 12.02 -19.63
CA GLU A 100 -3.58 11.48 -20.71
C GLU A 100 -2.43 10.59 -20.18
N GLN A 101 -1.80 11.01 -19.10
CA GLN A 101 -0.75 10.22 -18.45
C GLN A 101 -1.36 9.00 -17.76
N ALA A 102 -2.44 9.18 -17.00
CA ALA A 102 -3.09 8.10 -16.29
C ALA A 102 -3.58 6.98 -17.22
N VAL A 103 -4.13 7.35 -18.39
CA VAL A 103 -4.55 6.40 -19.43
C VAL A 103 -3.35 5.64 -20.01
N ARG A 104 -2.23 6.32 -20.29
CA ARG A 104 -1.01 5.64 -20.78
C ARG A 104 -0.43 4.67 -19.72
N GLU A 105 -0.35 5.09 -18.46
CA GLU A 105 0.15 4.24 -17.37
C GLU A 105 -0.78 3.05 -17.12
N ALA A 106 -2.09 3.25 -17.20
CA ALA A 106 -3.09 2.17 -17.10
C ALA A 106 -2.97 1.15 -18.24
N ALA A 107 -2.79 1.63 -19.47
CA ALA A 107 -2.61 0.76 -20.63
C ALA A 107 -1.34 -0.08 -20.50
N LEU A 108 -0.21 0.52 -20.10
CA LEU A 108 1.05 -0.18 -19.84
C LEU A 108 0.88 -1.22 -18.72
N ALA A 109 0.29 -0.83 -17.59
CA ALA A 109 0.06 -1.76 -16.48
C ALA A 109 -0.77 -2.98 -16.91
N LYS A 110 -1.84 -2.76 -17.70
CA LYS A 110 -2.65 -3.85 -18.24
C LYS A 110 -1.88 -4.72 -19.21
N GLU A 111 -1.09 -4.13 -20.11
CA GLU A 111 -0.23 -4.86 -21.06
C GLU A 111 0.77 -5.76 -20.34
N LEU A 112 1.36 -5.26 -19.23
CA LEU A 112 2.30 -6.02 -18.41
C LEU A 112 1.63 -7.11 -17.56
N GLY A 113 0.29 -7.12 -17.46
CA GLY A 113 -0.46 -8.13 -16.73
C GLY A 113 -0.80 -7.77 -15.30
N TYR A 114 -0.70 -6.50 -14.90
CA TYR A 114 -1.20 -6.04 -13.61
C TYR A 114 -2.72 -6.16 -13.52
N ASP A 115 -3.21 -6.47 -12.32
CA ASP A 115 -4.63 -6.73 -12.07
C ASP A 115 -5.43 -5.45 -11.85
N ALA A 116 -4.84 -4.43 -11.21
CA ALA A 116 -5.49 -3.18 -10.90
C ALA A 116 -4.52 -1.99 -10.91
N GLY A 117 -5.06 -0.78 -11.02
CA GLY A 117 -4.35 0.47 -10.89
C GLY A 117 -4.72 1.23 -9.62
N LEU A 118 -3.73 1.57 -8.76
CA LEU A 118 -3.92 2.52 -7.66
C LEU A 118 -3.87 3.94 -8.22
N LEU A 119 -5.02 4.59 -8.33
CA LEU A 119 -5.15 5.89 -9.00
C LEU A 119 -4.90 7.04 -8.04
N SER A 120 -3.65 7.56 -8.02
CA SER A 120 -3.25 8.65 -7.14
C SER A 120 -3.81 10.00 -7.57
N PRO A 121 -4.40 10.81 -6.65
CA PRO A 121 -4.77 12.19 -6.90
C PRO A 121 -3.60 13.18 -6.72
N GLY A 122 -2.42 12.69 -6.31
CA GLY A 122 -1.25 13.51 -6.06
C GLY A 122 -0.85 14.36 -7.26
N GLY A 123 -0.42 15.62 -7.02
CA GLY A 123 -0.05 16.57 -8.07
C GLY A 123 -1.23 17.20 -8.83
N LEU A 124 -2.48 16.89 -8.46
CA LEU A 124 -3.69 17.39 -9.13
C LEU A 124 -4.55 18.28 -8.22
N SER A 125 -3.95 18.98 -7.28
CA SER A 125 -4.65 19.86 -6.32
C SER A 125 -5.40 21.01 -7.00
N ASN A 126 -4.98 21.40 -8.21
CA ASN A 126 -5.60 22.44 -9.04
C ASN A 126 -6.78 21.93 -9.89
N ARG A 127 -7.12 20.64 -9.83
CA ARG A 127 -8.25 20.05 -10.55
C ARG A 127 -9.45 19.89 -9.60
N ASP A 128 -10.66 20.07 -10.14
CA ASP A 128 -11.89 19.82 -9.37
C ASP A 128 -12.21 18.31 -9.27
N GLU A 129 -13.21 17.98 -8.45
CA GLU A 129 -13.64 16.59 -8.25
C GLU A 129 -14.29 16.00 -9.50
N ALA A 130 -14.98 16.82 -10.30
CA ALA A 130 -15.60 16.37 -11.55
C ALA A 130 -14.54 15.87 -12.55
N TYR A 131 -13.43 16.61 -12.70
CA TYR A 131 -12.29 16.16 -13.49
C TYR A 131 -11.71 14.84 -12.98
N LEU A 132 -11.59 14.67 -11.66
CA LEU A 132 -11.04 13.45 -11.08
C LEU A 132 -11.98 12.25 -11.25
N ILE A 133 -13.29 12.45 -11.25
CA ILE A 133 -14.29 11.43 -11.59
C ILE A 133 -14.18 11.04 -13.07
N GLU A 134 -14.07 12.01 -13.99
CA GLU A 134 -13.85 11.74 -15.43
C GLU A 134 -12.55 10.94 -15.65
N ARG A 135 -11.45 11.37 -15.01
CA ARG A 135 -10.16 10.66 -15.02
C ARG A 135 -10.30 9.22 -14.54
N THR A 136 -11.06 9.01 -13.46
CA THR A 136 -11.30 7.67 -12.92
C THR A 136 -12.06 6.80 -13.92
N ARG A 137 -13.07 7.33 -14.61
CA ARG A 137 -13.82 6.61 -15.65
C ARG A 137 -12.90 6.21 -16.80
N ALA A 138 -12.07 7.13 -17.30
CA ALA A 138 -11.14 6.86 -18.40
C ALA A 138 -10.13 5.75 -18.05
N VAL A 139 -9.65 5.69 -16.82
CA VAL A 139 -8.75 4.62 -16.36
C VAL A 139 -9.53 3.30 -16.14
N ALA A 140 -10.74 3.38 -15.59
CA ALA A 140 -11.58 2.22 -15.30
C ALA A 140 -12.04 1.48 -16.57
N ASP A 141 -12.12 2.16 -17.71
CA ASP A 141 -12.36 1.53 -19.01
C ASP A 141 -11.19 0.65 -19.50
N ILE A 142 -10.01 0.81 -18.88
CA ILE A 142 -8.78 0.09 -19.25
C ILE A 142 -8.47 -1.02 -18.24
N ILE A 143 -8.40 -0.70 -16.96
CA ILE A 143 -7.98 -1.60 -15.89
C ILE A 143 -8.86 -1.38 -14.66
N ASP A 144 -9.05 -2.42 -13.83
CA ASP A 144 -9.73 -2.26 -12.53
C ASP A 144 -9.01 -1.20 -11.68
N VAL A 145 -9.77 -0.32 -11.02
CA VAL A 145 -9.24 0.81 -10.25
C VAL A 145 -9.33 0.56 -8.76
N VAL A 146 -8.23 0.80 -8.06
CA VAL A 146 -8.22 1.09 -6.63
C VAL A 146 -8.19 2.60 -6.46
N GLY A 147 -9.30 3.21 -6.00
CA GLY A 147 -9.34 4.63 -5.66
C GLY A 147 -8.39 4.92 -4.50
N PHE A 148 -7.90 6.15 -4.39
CA PHE A 148 -6.92 6.48 -3.37
C PHE A 148 -7.25 7.79 -2.64
N TYR A 149 -7.51 7.69 -1.32
CA TYR A 149 -7.51 8.83 -0.44
C TYR A 149 -6.11 9.06 0.08
N LEU A 150 -5.36 9.96 -0.53
CA LEU A 150 -4.02 10.36 -0.11
C LEU A 150 -4.11 11.55 0.84
N GLN A 151 -3.44 11.49 1.99
CA GLN A 151 -3.38 12.57 2.98
C GLN A 151 -2.70 13.82 2.43
N THR A 152 -3.06 14.98 2.98
CA THR A 152 -2.59 16.29 2.50
C THR A 152 -1.09 16.52 2.74
N ALA A 153 -0.49 15.93 3.79
CA ALA A 153 0.92 16.10 4.11
C ALA A 153 1.87 15.52 3.03
N VAL A 154 1.40 14.56 2.23
CA VAL A 154 2.18 13.94 1.14
C VAL A 154 1.58 14.22 -0.24
N GLY A 155 0.98 15.39 -0.41
CA GLY A 155 0.49 15.88 -1.70
C GLY A 155 -0.93 15.46 -2.09
N GLY A 156 -1.70 14.94 -1.15
CA GLY A 156 -3.12 14.65 -1.35
C GLY A 156 -4.03 15.85 -1.10
N ARG A 157 -5.33 15.60 -1.02
CA ARG A 157 -6.35 16.63 -0.77
C ARG A 157 -7.54 16.06 0.00
N ILE A 158 -8.35 16.95 0.60
CA ILE A 158 -9.64 16.58 1.19
C ILE A 158 -10.68 16.48 0.07
N PHE A 159 -11.49 15.43 0.12
CA PHE A 159 -12.57 15.16 -0.82
C PHE A 159 -13.92 15.26 -0.11
N THR A 160 -14.96 15.63 -0.88
CA THR A 160 -16.33 15.62 -0.40
C THR A 160 -16.88 14.17 -0.29
N TYR A 161 -17.90 13.98 0.55
CA TYR A 161 -18.66 12.72 0.61
C TYR A 161 -19.24 12.34 -0.77
N ASP A 162 -19.75 13.32 -1.52
CA ASP A 162 -20.34 13.11 -2.85
C ASP A 162 -19.33 12.63 -3.88
N TYR A 163 -18.06 13.06 -3.77
CA TYR A 163 -16.98 12.52 -4.60
C TYR A 163 -16.82 11.02 -4.39
N TRP A 164 -16.76 10.56 -3.14
CA TRP A 164 -16.60 9.14 -2.82
C TRP A 164 -17.79 8.31 -3.27
N LYS A 165 -19.00 8.86 -3.13
CA LYS A 165 -20.22 8.21 -3.62
C LYS A 165 -20.18 8.04 -5.13
N GLN A 166 -19.89 9.09 -5.90
CA GLN A 166 -19.75 9.03 -7.36
C GLN A 166 -18.65 8.06 -7.79
N LEU A 167 -17.52 8.04 -7.08
CA LEU A 167 -16.42 7.12 -7.37
C LEU A 167 -16.84 5.66 -7.17
N CYS A 168 -17.58 5.35 -6.10
CA CYS A 168 -18.11 4.01 -5.85
C CYS A 168 -19.12 3.54 -6.92
N GLU A 169 -19.78 4.45 -7.62
CA GLU A 169 -20.74 4.14 -8.69
C GLU A 169 -20.08 3.78 -10.02
N ILE A 170 -18.78 4.04 -10.20
CA ILE A 170 -18.03 3.71 -11.44
C ILE A 170 -17.82 2.19 -11.49
N PRO A 171 -18.28 1.48 -12.54
CA PRO A 171 -18.25 0.01 -12.60
C PRO A 171 -16.86 -0.62 -12.45
N GLY A 172 -15.81 0.00 -12.97
CA GLY A 172 -14.43 -0.49 -12.90
C GLY A 172 -13.70 -0.18 -11.59
N VAL A 173 -14.31 0.57 -10.65
CA VAL A 173 -13.74 0.78 -9.32
C VAL A 173 -13.99 -0.45 -8.45
N ALA A 174 -12.92 -1.16 -8.09
CA ALA A 174 -12.97 -2.42 -7.35
C ALA A 174 -12.73 -2.23 -5.84
N ALA A 175 -11.90 -1.25 -5.48
CA ALA A 175 -11.56 -0.96 -4.09
C ALA A 175 -11.25 0.53 -3.90
N ILE A 176 -11.21 0.98 -2.64
CA ILE A 176 -10.67 2.28 -2.23
C ILE A 176 -9.62 2.04 -1.15
N LYS A 177 -8.38 2.51 -1.39
CA LYS A 177 -7.38 2.68 -0.35
C LYS A 177 -7.64 3.99 0.37
N CYS A 178 -7.99 3.92 1.66
CA CYS A 178 -8.16 5.10 2.50
C CYS A 178 -6.89 5.33 3.34
N ALA A 179 -6.13 6.36 3.02
CA ALA A 179 -4.94 6.83 3.73
C ALA A 179 -5.10 8.31 4.08
N ALA A 180 -6.24 8.67 4.67
CA ALA A 180 -6.54 10.03 5.07
C ALA A 180 -5.80 10.46 6.34
N PHE A 181 -5.37 9.53 7.19
CA PHE A 181 -4.82 9.75 8.53
C PHE A 181 -5.74 10.62 9.39
N ASP A 182 -7.02 10.52 9.10
CA ASP A 182 -8.10 11.24 9.77
C ASP A 182 -9.32 10.31 9.85
N ARG A 183 -9.81 10.10 11.07
CA ARG A 183 -10.93 9.19 11.31
C ARG A 183 -12.25 9.72 10.75
N TYR A 184 -12.46 11.03 10.79
CA TYR A 184 -13.68 11.64 10.23
C TYR A 184 -13.75 11.45 8.71
N LEU A 185 -12.63 11.67 8.02
CA LEU A 185 -12.53 11.48 6.58
C LEU A 185 -12.63 10.01 6.17
N THR A 186 -12.08 9.09 6.98
CA THR A 186 -12.23 7.64 6.78
C THR A 186 -13.70 7.21 6.86
N LEU A 187 -14.48 7.80 7.80
CA LEU A 187 -15.92 7.52 7.93
C LEU A 187 -16.71 7.98 6.71
N ASP A 188 -16.33 9.07 6.04
CA ASP A 188 -16.98 9.51 4.80
C ASP A 188 -16.84 8.48 3.69
N VAL A 189 -15.65 7.89 3.53
CA VAL A 189 -15.41 6.81 2.57
C VAL A 189 -16.27 5.58 2.91
N ALA A 190 -16.25 5.14 4.16
CA ALA A 190 -17.01 3.97 4.59
C ALA A 190 -18.54 4.15 4.36
N ARG A 191 -19.07 5.34 4.69
CA ARG A 191 -20.47 5.68 4.45
C ARG A 191 -20.83 5.72 2.97
N ALA A 192 -19.95 6.26 2.13
CA ALA A 192 -20.13 6.30 0.67
C ALA A 192 -20.20 4.89 0.07
N ILE A 193 -19.32 3.99 0.50
CA ILE A 193 -19.35 2.58 0.11
C ILE A 193 -20.66 1.91 0.56
N ALA A 194 -21.09 2.14 1.80
CA ALA A 194 -22.35 1.60 2.33
C ALA A 194 -23.55 2.09 1.51
N ALA A 195 -23.60 3.38 1.18
CA ALA A 195 -24.70 4.01 0.44
C ALA A 195 -24.79 3.52 -1.02
N THR A 196 -23.71 3.00 -1.59
CA THR A 196 -23.66 2.50 -2.98
C THR A 196 -23.72 0.97 -3.06
N GLY A 197 -24.23 0.32 -2.03
CA GLY A 197 -24.49 -1.12 -2.01
C GLY A 197 -23.29 -2.00 -1.64
N GLY A 198 -22.18 -1.43 -1.14
CA GLY A 198 -21.04 -2.19 -0.61
C GLY A 198 -20.23 -2.98 -1.66
N ARG A 199 -20.35 -2.65 -2.93
CA ARG A 199 -19.66 -3.35 -4.03
C ARG A 199 -18.14 -3.11 -4.05
N VAL A 200 -17.71 -1.94 -3.57
CA VAL A 200 -16.33 -1.51 -3.54
C VAL A 200 -15.69 -1.96 -2.22
N ALA A 201 -14.53 -2.61 -2.27
CA ALA A 201 -13.81 -3.04 -1.09
C ALA A 201 -13.10 -1.86 -0.42
N LEU A 202 -13.18 -1.75 0.91
CA LEU A 202 -12.43 -0.75 1.68
C LEU A 202 -11.10 -1.34 2.15
N TYR A 203 -10.01 -0.66 1.80
CA TYR A 203 -8.64 -0.98 2.20
C TYR A 203 -8.07 0.12 3.08
N THR A 204 -7.47 -0.24 4.20
CA THR A 204 -6.75 0.75 4.98
C THR A 204 -5.41 1.12 4.32
N GLY A 205 -5.09 2.38 4.38
CA GLY A 205 -3.78 2.98 4.11
C GLY A 205 -3.40 3.92 5.25
N ASN A 206 -4.16 3.89 6.36
CA ASN A 206 -3.92 4.69 7.55
C ASN A 206 -2.86 4.00 8.42
N ASP A 207 -1.59 4.26 8.16
CA ASP A 207 -0.47 3.66 8.90
C ASP A 207 -0.45 4.04 10.41
N ASP A 208 -1.18 5.09 10.79
CA ASP A 208 -1.42 5.48 12.18
C ASP A 208 -2.49 4.64 12.90
N ALA A 209 -3.30 3.85 12.17
CA ALA A 209 -4.47 3.18 12.73
C ALA A 209 -4.74 1.79 12.13
N ILE A 210 -3.74 1.07 11.64
CA ILE A 210 -3.86 -0.19 10.88
C ILE A 210 -4.75 -1.21 11.60
N ILE A 211 -4.41 -1.54 12.83
CA ILE A 211 -5.09 -2.59 13.61
C ILE A 211 -6.53 -2.16 13.93
N ALA A 212 -6.73 -0.90 14.29
CA ALA A 212 -8.05 -0.36 14.58
C ALA A 212 -8.96 -0.40 13.33
N ASP A 213 -8.43 -0.03 12.16
CA ASP A 213 -9.19 -0.08 10.90
C ASP A 213 -9.60 -1.51 10.54
N LEU A 214 -8.69 -2.47 10.64
CA LEU A 214 -8.96 -3.86 10.30
C LEU A 214 -9.96 -4.53 11.26
N LEU A 215 -10.04 -4.07 12.52
CA LEU A 215 -10.95 -4.58 13.53
C LEU A 215 -12.32 -3.89 13.53
N THR A 216 -12.41 -2.66 12.99
CA THR A 216 -13.62 -1.85 13.06
C THR A 216 -14.65 -2.30 12.03
N GLU A 217 -15.89 -2.47 12.47
CA GLU A 217 -17.06 -2.57 11.62
C GLU A 217 -17.80 -1.22 11.64
N TYR A 218 -17.83 -0.55 10.50
CA TYR A 218 -18.53 0.72 10.34
C TYR A 218 -20.00 0.44 10.02
N LYS A 219 -20.90 0.74 10.95
CA LYS A 219 -22.34 0.54 10.81
C LYS A 219 -23.06 1.87 10.65
N CYS A 220 -24.02 1.92 9.73
CA CYS A 220 -24.85 3.09 9.49
C CYS A 220 -26.23 2.67 8.99
N ILE A 221 -27.22 3.54 9.17
CA ILE A 221 -28.56 3.36 8.59
C ILE A 221 -28.61 4.14 7.26
N ILE A 222 -28.88 3.43 6.17
CA ILE A 222 -29.07 3.98 4.83
C ILE A 222 -30.46 3.54 4.36
N ASP A 223 -31.31 4.50 4.03
CA ASP A 223 -32.68 4.28 3.56
C ASP A 223 -33.49 3.37 4.51
N GLY A 224 -33.26 3.52 5.82
CA GLY A 224 -33.95 2.73 6.87
C GLY A 224 -33.37 1.34 7.13
N GLU A 225 -32.32 0.92 6.41
CA GLU A 225 -31.65 -0.37 6.60
C GLU A 225 -30.26 -0.23 7.23
N GLU A 226 -29.92 -1.12 8.16
CA GLU A 226 -28.53 -1.18 8.67
C GLU A 226 -27.62 -1.73 7.58
N LYS A 227 -26.58 -0.97 7.25
CA LYS A 227 -25.48 -1.37 6.37
C LYS A 227 -24.18 -1.40 7.16
N SER A 228 -23.29 -2.31 6.81
CA SER A 228 -22.00 -2.43 7.45
C SER A 228 -20.89 -2.48 6.40
N VAL A 229 -19.75 -1.81 6.71
CA VAL A 229 -18.53 -1.81 5.89
C VAL A 229 -17.36 -2.08 6.80
N ARG A 230 -16.37 -2.82 6.32
CA ARG A 230 -15.11 -3.07 7.04
C ARG A 230 -13.94 -2.80 6.13
N CYS A 231 -12.79 -2.39 6.72
CA CYS A 231 -11.53 -2.53 6.03
C CYS A 231 -11.21 -4.02 5.93
N VAL A 232 -11.33 -4.57 4.72
CA VAL A 232 -11.10 -6.00 4.49
C VAL A 232 -9.63 -6.35 4.38
N GLY A 233 -8.80 -5.39 3.96
CA GLY A 233 -7.36 -5.52 3.78
C GLY A 233 -6.65 -4.18 3.91
N GLY A 234 -5.40 -4.12 3.52
CA GLY A 234 -4.62 -2.88 3.48
C GLY A 234 -3.65 -2.83 2.31
N LEU A 235 -3.32 -1.61 1.91
CA LEU A 235 -2.21 -1.28 1.03
C LEU A 235 -1.37 -0.22 1.76
N LEU A 236 -0.30 -0.65 2.41
CA LEU A 236 0.34 0.08 3.49
C LEU A 236 1.84 0.21 3.31
N GLY A 237 2.38 1.36 3.71
CA GLY A 237 3.80 1.61 3.82
C GLY A 237 4.45 0.75 4.91
N HIS A 238 3.82 0.61 6.08
CA HIS A 238 4.31 -0.25 7.16
C HIS A 238 4.57 -1.69 6.69
N TRP A 239 3.73 -2.22 5.82
CA TRP A 239 3.83 -3.61 5.38
C TRP A 239 5.03 -3.91 4.46
N CYS A 240 5.80 -2.86 4.10
CA CYS A 240 7.07 -3.01 3.37
C CYS A 240 8.19 -3.55 4.24
N VAL A 241 8.08 -3.40 5.56
CA VAL A 241 9.08 -3.78 6.56
C VAL A 241 8.43 -4.66 7.61
N TRP A 242 9.22 -5.54 8.24
CA TRP A 242 8.71 -6.50 9.22
C TRP A 242 7.53 -7.31 8.68
N THR A 243 7.59 -7.59 7.37
CA THR A 243 6.45 -8.06 6.56
C THR A 243 5.91 -9.39 7.05
N HIS A 244 6.78 -10.33 7.41
CA HIS A 244 6.35 -11.67 7.85
C HIS A 244 5.49 -11.60 9.12
N THR A 245 5.93 -10.85 10.14
CA THR A 245 5.15 -10.65 11.38
C THR A 245 3.86 -9.89 11.08
N ALA A 246 3.91 -8.88 10.21
CA ALA A 246 2.73 -8.13 9.82
C ALA A 246 1.67 -9.01 9.10
N VAL A 247 2.09 -9.94 8.25
CA VAL A 247 1.20 -10.95 7.63
C VAL A 247 0.53 -11.82 8.70
N GLN A 248 1.25 -12.21 9.75
CA GLN A 248 0.71 -13.06 10.81
C GLN A 248 -0.44 -12.37 11.56
N TYR A 249 -0.24 -11.15 12.06
CA TYR A 249 -1.31 -10.45 12.77
C TYR A 249 -2.46 -10.05 11.84
N PHE A 250 -2.18 -9.68 10.58
CA PHE A 250 -3.22 -9.41 9.59
C PHE A 250 -4.12 -10.63 9.40
N ARG A 251 -3.55 -11.82 9.19
CA ARG A 251 -4.31 -13.06 9.01
C ARG A 251 -5.12 -13.40 10.26
N ALA A 252 -4.53 -13.25 11.45
CA ALA A 252 -5.23 -13.48 12.70
C ALA A 252 -6.47 -12.56 12.85
N ILE A 253 -6.39 -11.30 12.38
CA ILE A 253 -7.51 -10.36 12.40
C ILE A 253 -8.52 -10.70 11.30
N ARG A 254 -8.09 -10.90 10.05
CA ARG A 254 -8.94 -11.18 8.89
C ARG A 254 -9.78 -12.45 9.08
N ASP A 255 -9.17 -13.48 9.59
CA ASP A 255 -9.77 -14.81 9.71
C ASP A 255 -10.62 -14.98 11.00
N ARG A 256 -10.81 -13.88 11.77
CA ARG A 256 -11.72 -13.86 12.93
C ARG A 256 -13.16 -14.07 12.49
N LYS A 257 -13.89 -14.84 13.31
CA LYS A 257 -15.33 -15.03 13.09
C LYS A 257 -16.08 -13.70 13.27
N PRO A 258 -17.02 -13.36 12.40
CA PRO A 258 -17.88 -12.18 12.58
C PRO A 258 -18.55 -12.21 13.96
N GLY A 259 -18.58 -11.04 14.64
CA GLY A 259 -19.18 -10.91 15.98
C GLY A 259 -18.39 -11.53 17.13
N ALA A 260 -17.25 -12.16 16.88
CA ALA A 260 -16.39 -12.66 17.97
C ALA A 260 -15.83 -11.50 18.82
N PRO A 261 -15.72 -11.68 20.17
CA PRO A 261 -15.12 -10.67 21.04
C PRO A 261 -13.71 -10.29 20.56
N ILE A 262 -13.38 -9.01 20.65
CA ILE A 262 -12.04 -8.49 20.33
C ILE A 262 -11.21 -8.56 21.61
N ASP A 263 -10.05 -9.22 21.54
CA ASP A 263 -9.09 -9.23 22.65
C ASP A 263 -8.50 -7.82 22.82
N ALA A 264 -8.44 -7.35 24.07
CA ALA A 264 -7.85 -6.07 24.41
C ALA A 264 -6.34 -5.99 24.03
N ALA A 265 -5.65 -7.12 23.88
CA ALA A 265 -4.28 -7.17 23.39
C ALA A 265 -4.10 -6.50 22.02
N TYR A 266 -5.14 -6.48 21.16
CA TYR A 266 -5.09 -5.75 19.89
C TYR A 266 -4.97 -4.23 20.06
N LEU A 267 -5.44 -3.66 21.16
CA LEU A 267 -5.22 -2.22 21.45
C LEU A 267 -3.75 -1.93 21.74
N THR A 268 -3.09 -2.84 22.47
CA THR A 268 -1.64 -2.76 22.70
C THR A 268 -0.86 -2.90 21.40
N LEU A 269 -1.18 -3.91 20.59
CA LEU A 269 -0.58 -4.10 19.28
C LEU A 269 -0.77 -2.86 18.38
N ALA A 270 -1.98 -2.27 18.38
CA ALA A 270 -2.26 -1.05 17.63
C ALA A 270 -1.32 0.10 18.02
N ALA A 271 -1.15 0.33 19.31
CA ALA A 271 -0.25 1.39 19.82
C ALA A 271 1.22 1.12 19.45
N GLN A 272 1.69 -0.13 19.55
CA GLN A 272 3.05 -0.53 19.22
C GLN A 272 3.34 -0.36 17.72
N VAL A 273 2.43 -0.79 16.84
CA VAL A 273 2.56 -0.63 15.39
C VAL A 273 2.56 0.85 15.01
N THR A 274 1.68 1.65 15.59
CA THR A 274 1.63 3.10 15.36
C THR A 274 2.91 3.80 15.81
N ASP A 275 3.46 3.44 16.98
CA ASP A 275 4.72 4.02 17.46
C ASP A 275 5.92 3.59 16.59
N ALA A 276 5.98 2.33 16.14
CA ALA A 276 7.00 1.89 15.19
C ALA A 276 6.93 2.71 13.89
N ASN A 277 5.71 2.93 13.36
CA ASN A 277 5.51 3.74 12.16
C ASN A 277 5.93 5.20 12.37
N SER A 278 5.78 5.74 13.58
CA SER A 278 6.21 7.12 13.87
C SER A 278 7.71 7.31 13.62
N ALA A 279 8.53 6.29 13.91
CA ALA A 279 9.97 6.29 13.65
C ALA A 279 10.29 6.03 12.17
N PHE A 280 9.68 5.01 11.56
CA PHE A 280 9.96 4.64 10.17
C PHE A 280 9.56 5.74 9.19
N PHE A 281 8.43 6.38 9.41
CA PHE A 281 7.88 7.41 8.52
C PHE A 281 8.26 8.83 8.92
N ASP A 282 9.06 9.00 9.97
CA ASP A 282 9.55 10.33 10.38
C ASP A 282 8.41 11.34 10.61
N THR A 283 7.37 10.90 11.33
CA THR A 283 6.16 11.71 11.53
C THR A 283 6.43 13.02 12.25
N ARG A 284 7.46 13.07 13.10
CA ARG A 284 7.88 14.28 13.83
C ARG A 284 8.46 15.36 12.92
N ASN A 285 9.02 14.96 11.77
CA ASN A 285 9.56 15.85 10.75
C ASN A 285 8.65 15.92 9.53
N ASN A 286 7.34 15.78 9.73
CA ASN A 286 6.33 15.88 8.68
C ASN A 286 6.58 14.92 7.50
N PHE A 287 7.02 13.70 7.81
CA PHE A 287 7.31 12.62 6.85
C PHE A 287 8.50 12.87 5.92
N ALA A 288 9.40 13.81 6.22
CA ALA A 288 10.53 14.16 5.36
C ALA A 288 11.48 12.97 5.11
N GLY A 289 11.72 12.12 6.12
CA GLY A 289 12.55 10.92 6.03
C GLY A 289 11.76 9.62 5.83
N CYS A 290 10.55 9.68 5.29
CA CYS A 290 9.63 8.54 5.21
C CYS A 290 10.19 7.36 4.39
N ILE A 291 10.62 7.61 3.15
CA ILE A 291 11.15 6.55 2.27
C ILE A 291 12.52 6.08 2.78
N ALA A 292 13.39 7.02 3.16
CA ALA A 292 14.70 6.68 3.71
C ALA A 292 14.61 5.85 5.01
N GLY A 293 13.61 6.09 5.86
CA GLY A 293 13.37 5.31 7.06
C GLY A 293 12.93 3.87 6.76
N VAL A 294 12.07 3.67 5.77
CA VAL A 294 11.71 2.34 5.27
C VAL A 294 12.95 1.63 4.71
N HIS A 295 13.76 2.33 3.90
CA HIS A 295 15.00 1.78 3.37
C HIS A 295 16.00 1.41 4.47
N GLU A 296 16.08 2.19 5.56
CA GLU A 296 16.96 1.89 6.69
C GLU A 296 16.57 0.57 7.37
N VAL A 297 15.29 0.30 7.56
CA VAL A 297 14.84 -0.99 8.10
C VAL A 297 15.25 -2.13 7.17
N LEU A 298 15.00 -2.02 5.85
CA LEU A 298 15.39 -3.03 4.87
C LEU A 298 16.92 -3.20 4.78
N ARG A 299 17.71 -2.13 4.96
CA ARG A 299 19.16 -2.16 5.02
C ARG A 299 19.65 -2.92 6.27
N ARG A 300 19.07 -2.66 7.43
CA ARG A 300 19.39 -3.40 8.68
C ARG A 300 19.14 -4.89 8.52
N GLN A 301 18.11 -5.25 7.79
CA GLN A 301 17.75 -6.63 7.49
C GLN A 301 18.62 -7.28 6.38
N GLY A 302 19.47 -6.51 5.69
CA GLY A 302 20.30 -6.99 4.58
C GLY A 302 19.55 -7.18 3.26
N LEU A 303 18.32 -6.69 3.17
CA LEU A 303 17.52 -6.72 1.93
C LEU A 303 17.93 -5.62 0.96
N PHE A 304 18.34 -4.44 1.48
CA PHE A 304 18.90 -3.33 0.71
C PHE A 304 20.36 -3.08 1.08
N ALA A 305 21.14 -2.53 0.13
CA ALA A 305 22.52 -2.16 0.36
C ALA A 305 22.66 -0.79 1.07
N GLY A 306 21.67 0.09 0.92
CA GLY A 306 21.69 1.45 1.48
C GLY A 306 20.30 2.05 1.57
N ILE A 307 20.26 3.34 1.92
CA ILE A 307 19.02 4.10 2.11
C ILE A 307 18.72 5.08 0.96
N TRP A 308 19.43 4.91 -0.15
CA TRP A 308 19.41 5.85 -1.27
C TRP A 308 18.01 6.02 -1.86
N CYS A 309 17.63 7.28 -2.10
CA CYS A 309 16.44 7.67 -2.82
C CYS A 309 16.83 8.37 -4.12
N LEU A 310 15.93 8.41 -5.12
CA LEU A 310 16.15 9.12 -6.39
C LEU A 310 16.43 10.62 -6.15
N ASN A 311 15.65 11.22 -5.24
CA ASN A 311 15.98 12.55 -4.73
C ASN A 311 17.10 12.43 -3.67
N PRO A 312 18.31 12.97 -3.93
CA PRO A 312 19.43 12.86 -2.99
C PRO A 312 19.20 13.60 -1.66
N GLU A 313 18.26 14.54 -1.61
CA GLU A 313 17.90 15.26 -0.39
C GLU A 313 16.98 14.44 0.52
N GLU A 314 16.31 13.42 -0.02
CA GLU A 314 15.49 12.52 0.77
C GLU A 314 16.36 11.48 1.48
N THR A 315 16.62 11.74 2.75
CA THR A 315 17.44 10.92 3.65
C THR A 315 16.85 10.91 5.05
N LEU A 316 17.45 10.18 5.98
CA LEU A 316 17.02 10.20 7.36
C LEU A 316 17.13 11.61 7.95
N SER A 317 16.10 12.05 8.62
CA SER A 317 16.14 13.28 9.42
C SER A 317 17.03 13.12 10.65
N ALA A 318 17.49 14.24 11.21
CA ALA A 318 18.28 14.22 12.43
C ALA A 318 17.51 13.55 13.59
N GLY A 319 18.11 12.54 14.21
CA GLY A 319 17.51 11.75 15.30
C GLY A 319 16.57 10.62 14.83
N GLN A 320 16.26 10.48 13.55
CA GLN A 320 15.38 9.41 13.07
C GLN A 320 16.01 8.04 13.23
N ASN A 321 17.33 7.90 13.01
CA ASN A 321 18.02 6.63 13.19
C ASN A 321 17.93 6.12 14.64
N GLU A 322 18.08 7.02 15.61
CA GLU A 322 17.92 6.74 17.05
C GLU A 322 16.47 6.35 17.40
N GLU A 323 15.47 6.96 16.75
CA GLU A 323 14.08 6.56 16.92
C GLU A 323 13.82 5.15 16.33
N ILE A 324 14.45 4.80 15.21
CA ILE A 324 14.40 3.44 14.66
C ILE A 324 15.05 2.45 15.65
N ASP A 325 16.23 2.79 16.22
CA ASP A 325 16.86 1.97 17.27
C ASP A 325 15.94 1.75 18.47
N ARG A 326 15.26 2.83 18.90
CA ARG A 326 14.31 2.79 20.01
C ARG A 326 13.19 1.78 19.76
N VAL A 327 12.53 1.81 18.60
CA VAL A 327 11.39 0.93 18.32
C VAL A 327 11.83 -0.53 18.12
N TYR A 328 13.01 -0.78 17.56
CA TYR A 328 13.60 -2.13 17.52
C TYR A 328 13.82 -2.69 18.93
N ALA A 329 14.31 -1.87 19.86
CA ALA A 329 14.53 -2.29 21.24
C ALA A 329 13.22 -2.44 22.04
N MET A 330 12.23 -1.58 21.79
CA MET A 330 10.96 -1.58 22.53
C MET A 330 9.99 -2.67 22.07
N TYR A 331 10.02 -3.03 20.78
CA TYR A 331 9.05 -3.95 20.17
C TYR A 331 9.72 -5.10 19.44
N PRO A 332 10.55 -5.93 20.12
CA PRO A 332 11.29 -7.01 19.48
C PRO A 332 10.39 -8.06 18.81
N ASP A 333 9.14 -8.21 19.30
CA ASP A 333 8.18 -9.17 18.76
C ASP A 333 7.50 -8.69 17.47
N LEU A 334 7.67 -7.42 17.08
CA LEU A 334 7.13 -6.88 15.84
C LEU A 334 8.07 -7.08 14.66
N ASN A 335 9.39 -7.17 14.88
CA ASN A 335 10.33 -7.37 13.79
C ASN A 335 10.32 -8.83 13.30
N ASP A 336 10.83 -9.04 12.10
CA ASP A 336 10.94 -10.37 11.48
C ASP A 336 12.37 -10.70 11.06
N ASP A 337 13.37 -10.12 11.72
CA ASP A 337 14.79 -10.25 11.39
C ASP A 337 15.24 -11.72 11.34
N ALA A 338 14.72 -12.58 12.22
CA ALA A 338 15.01 -14.00 12.20
C ALA A 338 14.52 -14.69 10.92
N PHE A 339 13.31 -14.35 10.46
CA PHE A 339 12.76 -14.84 9.20
C PHE A 339 13.56 -14.32 7.99
N VAL A 340 13.92 -13.05 7.97
CA VAL A 340 14.73 -12.45 6.88
C VAL A 340 16.10 -13.13 6.81
N LYS A 341 16.75 -13.38 7.95
CA LYS A 341 18.05 -14.08 8.00
C LYS A 341 17.95 -15.48 7.41
N GLU A 342 16.90 -16.23 7.75
CA GLU A 342 16.67 -17.58 7.19
C GLU A 342 16.39 -17.52 5.68
N PHE A 343 15.56 -16.56 5.24
CA PHE A 343 15.27 -16.33 3.84
C PHE A 343 16.54 -16.04 3.03
N LEU A 344 17.39 -15.11 3.49
CA LEU A 344 18.63 -14.74 2.80
C LEU A 344 19.61 -15.91 2.71
N ALA A 345 19.74 -16.72 3.78
CA ALA A 345 20.57 -17.92 3.74
C ALA A 345 20.06 -18.97 2.72
N GLY A 346 18.76 -19.01 2.46
CA GLY A 346 18.16 -19.86 1.42
C GLY A 346 18.32 -19.32 -0.01
N GLU A 347 18.53 -18.02 -0.19
CA GLU A 347 18.80 -17.39 -1.50
C GLU A 347 20.25 -17.59 -1.97
N GLU A 348 21.18 -17.79 -1.03
CA GLU A 348 22.61 -18.01 -1.31
C GLU A 348 22.95 -19.50 -1.57
N ALA A 349 22.05 -20.42 -1.26
CA ALA A 349 22.24 -21.87 -1.38
C ALA A 349 21.77 -22.40 -2.74
#